data_1f2793546c746ff7b6ee1d4f971a8128
#
_entry.id   1f2793546c746ff7b6ee1d4f971a8128
#
_cell.length_a   1.000
_cell.length_b   1.000
_cell.length_c   1.000
_cell.angle_alpha   90.00
_cell.angle_beta   90.00
_cell.angle_gamma   90.00
#
_symmetry.space_group_name_H-M   'P 1'
#
loop_
_entity.id
_entity.type
_entity.pdbx_description
1 polymer ?
#
loop_
_entity_poly.entity_id
_entity_poly.type
_entity_poly.pdbx_seq_one_letter_code
_entity_poly.pdbx_strand_id
1 'polypeptide(L)'
;FGWGQTGVVGRVGLRFNNFSMQNLFGKGRKRAGFIPQGDGQTLSISGQTNGTYYQAYSLSFLDPWFGGKKPNQFSAAISYSKQTGVNSDYYSKNYYNSYYNYLYGLGSSSIYDNGYNFYDPDQFVKMFSVSLGFGKRLSWPDDLFSFMVEANYTRYMLKNWNYFLISDGNCNNFNISFTLSRNSTDQQFYPHYGSEFLFSVSATPPYSLWDGRDYKNLANNYNSATYQREAQEKYRWIEYNKWRFKFRNFTALGSKYKCPVLMTRFEFGILGSYNRYKKSPFETYYVGGDGMSGYTTGYATETIGLRGYDNGSIANNGYSYSRMTLELRYPLMLETSTSIYALAFLEGGNAWYSIRDFNPLDMKRSAGFGVRIQLPMVGLLGVDWAYGFQKYSGTQKIGGSQFHFIIGQEF
;
A
#
# COMPACT_ATOMS: atom_id res chain seq x y z
N PHE A 1 -16.10 3.49 1.31
CA PHE A 1 -16.10 2.15 1.92
C PHE A 1 -15.06 1.29 1.20
N GLY A 2 -14.39 0.42 1.94
CA GLY A 2 -13.47 -0.58 1.40
C GLY A 2 -13.80 -1.96 2.00
N TRP A 3 -13.42 -3.01 1.30
CA TRP A 3 -13.57 -4.38 1.76
C TRP A 3 -12.20 -4.96 2.06
N GLY A 4 -12.02 -5.59 3.21
CA GLY A 4 -10.81 -6.28 3.62
C GLY A 4 -11.11 -7.64 4.22
N GLN A 5 -10.08 -8.39 4.61
CA GLN A 5 -10.19 -9.74 5.22
C GLN A 5 -11.14 -9.80 6.42
N THR A 6 -11.30 -8.70 7.13
CA THR A 6 -12.07 -8.57 8.37
C THR A 6 -13.39 -7.83 8.18
N GLY A 7 -13.83 -7.64 6.94
CA GLY A 7 -15.12 -7.02 6.60
C GLY A 7 -15.02 -5.62 6.01
N VAL A 8 -16.13 -4.90 6.09
CA VAL A 8 -16.26 -3.56 5.50
C VAL A 8 -15.59 -2.53 6.40
N VAL A 9 -14.76 -1.69 5.79
CA VAL A 9 -14.11 -0.56 6.44
C VAL A 9 -14.81 0.72 6.00
N GLY A 10 -15.35 1.47 6.94
CA GLY A 10 -15.90 2.80 6.71
C GLY A 10 -14.83 3.88 6.81
N ARG A 11 -14.82 4.82 5.86
CA ARG A 11 -13.96 6.00 5.90
C ARG A 11 -14.80 7.26 5.78
N VAL A 12 -14.54 8.22 6.65
CA VAL A 12 -15.09 9.57 6.61
C VAL A 12 -13.94 10.56 6.59
N GLY A 13 -14.02 11.57 5.72
CA GLY A 13 -13.00 12.61 5.63
C GLY A 13 -13.62 13.96 5.29
N LEU A 14 -13.01 15.00 5.84
CA LEU A 14 -13.28 16.40 5.53
C LEU A 14 -12.03 16.98 4.86
N ARG A 15 -12.23 17.66 3.74
CA ARG A 15 -11.16 18.31 2.99
C ARG A 15 -11.51 19.75 2.71
N PHE A 16 -10.65 20.66 3.14
CA PHE A 16 -10.78 22.11 2.97
C PHE A 16 -9.73 22.57 1.95
N ASN A 17 -10.14 22.83 0.72
CA ASN A 17 -9.24 23.09 -0.42
C ASN A 17 -8.73 24.55 -0.52
N ASN A 18 -9.28 25.45 0.27
CA ASN A 18 -8.85 26.87 0.28
C ASN A 18 -8.51 27.31 1.69
N PHE A 19 -7.86 26.47 2.45
CA PHE A 19 -7.43 26.79 3.81
C PHE A 19 -6.34 27.87 3.81
N SER A 20 -6.29 28.65 4.90
CA SER A 20 -5.26 29.66 5.13
C SER A 20 -4.66 29.53 6.53
N MET A 21 -3.42 29.09 6.60
CA MET A 21 -2.66 29.04 7.85
C MET A 21 -2.38 30.45 8.38
N GLN A 22 -2.16 31.43 7.49
CA GLN A 22 -1.93 32.84 7.89
C GLN A 22 -3.17 33.44 8.55
N ASN A 23 -4.37 33.16 8.02
CA ASN A 23 -5.61 33.65 8.58
C ASN A 23 -6.03 32.92 9.87
N LEU A 24 -5.50 31.72 10.14
CA LEU A 24 -5.71 31.00 11.40
C LEU A 24 -5.01 31.72 12.57
N PHE A 25 -3.78 32.20 12.35
CA PHE A 25 -2.95 32.82 13.39
C PHE A 25 -2.86 34.35 13.27
N GLY A 26 -3.35 34.94 12.18
CA GLY A 26 -3.26 36.37 11.91
C GLY A 26 -4.24 37.20 12.75
N LYS A 27 -3.74 38.25 13.42
CA LYS A 27 -4.57 39.24 14.10
C LYS A 27 -5.14 40.22 13.07
N GLY A 28 -6.47 40.35 13.00
CA GLY A 28 -7.12 41.47 12.32
C GLY A 28 -7.67 41.21 10.91
N ARG A 29 -7.56 40.03 10.33
CA ARG A 29 -8.25 39.69 9.05
C ARG A 29 -9.70 39.27 9.28
N LYS A 30 -10.61 39.77 8.43
CA LYS A 30 -12.03 39.37 8.44
C LYS A 30 -12.12 37.86 8.12
N ARG A 31 -12.47 37.05 9.10
CA ARG A 31 -12.76 35.64 8.89
C ARG A 31 -14.05 35.50 8.08
N ALA A 32 -13.94 35.05 6.86
CA ALA A 32 -15.09 34.64 6.08
C ALA A 32 -15.42 33.18 6.46
N GLY A 33 -16.34 32.99 7.42
CA GLY A 33 -16.80 31.66 7.84
C GLY A 33 -16.04 31.07 9.05
N PHE A 34 -16.43 29.85 9.44
CA PHE A 34 -15.91 29.12 10.60
C PHE A 34 -14.43 28.67 10.38
N ILE A 35 -14.06 28.39 9.13
CA ILE A 35 -12.72 27.91 8.77
C ILE A 35 -12.00 29.03 8.01
N PRO A 36 -10.76 29.37 8.40
CA PRO A 36 -9.98 30.39 7.73
C PRO A 36 -9.62 29.95 6.30
N GLN A 37 -9.90 30.83 5.33
CA GLN A 37 -9.69 30.58 3.89
C GLN A 37 -8.89 31.72 3.25
N GLY A 38 -8.33 31.44 2.07
CA GLY A 38 -7.75 32.49 1.21
C GLY A 38 -6.40 32.17 0.59
N ASP A 39 -5.65 31.17 1.08
CA ASP A 39 -4.27 30.88 0.61
C ASP A 39 -4.19 29.66 -0.33
N GLY A 40 -5.32 29.04 -0.67
CA GLY A 40 -5.34 27.87 -1.56
C GLY A 40 -4.69 26.62 -0.98
N GLN A 41 -4.41 26.63 0.32
CA GLN A 41 -3.86 25.48 1.02
C GLN A 41 -4.96 24.41 1.24
N THR A 42 -4.54 23.16 1.38
CA THR A 42 -5.46 22.06 1.66
C THR A 42 -5.22 21.51 3.06
N LEU A 43 -6.27 21.49 3.87
CA LEU A 43 -6.31 20.79 5.16
C LEU A 43 -7.26 19.62 5.05
N SER A 44 -6.80 18.41 5.38
CA SER A 44 -7.63 17.21 5.34
C SER A 44 -7.60 16.50 6.68
N ILE A 45 -8.77 16.10 7.16
CA ILE A 45 -8.95 15.31 8.38
C ILE A 45 -9.72 14.06 7.96
N SER A 46 -9.23 12.88 8.29
CA SER A 46 -9.93 11.64 7.98
C SER A 46 -9.92 10.66 9.15
N GLY A 47 -11.00 9.93 9.28
CA GLY A 47 -11.13 8.79 10.16
C GLY A 47 -11.58 7.57 9.37
N GLN A 48 -11.01 6.43 9.68
CA GLN A 48 -11.32 5.15 9.06
C GLN A 48 -11.48 4.09 10.14
N THR A 49 -12.51 3.27 10.05
CA THR A 49 -12.76 2.22 11.05
C THR A 49 -13.58 1.07 10.48
N ASN A 50 -13.34 -0.12 11.00
CA ASN A 50 -14.27 -1.25 10.94
C ASN A 50 -14.70 -1.70 12.36
N GLY A 51 -14.89 -0.76 13.25
CA GLY A 51 -15.22 -1.02 14.66
C GLY A 51 -13.97 -1.22 15.53
N THR A 52 -13.91 -2.34 16.23
CA THR A 52 -12.84 -2.62 17.22
C THR A 52 -11.56 -3.17 16.58
N TYR A 53 -11.68 -3.80 15.41
CA TYR A 53 -10.56 -4.44 14.73
C TYR A 53 -9.55 -3.44 14.18
N TYR A 54 -10.03 -2.41 13.49
CA TYR A 54 -9.21 -1.41 12.83
C TYR A 54 -9.71 0.00 13.03
N GLN A 55 -8.81 0.90 13.39
CA GLN A 55 -9.05 2.33 13.51
C GLN A 55 -7.85 3.09 12.98
N ALA A 56 -8.09 4.10 12.15
CA ALA A 56 -7.05 5.01 11.69
C ALA A 56 -7.57 6.44 11.62
N TYR A 57 -6.73 7.37 12.04
CA TYR A 57 -7.00 8.81 12.00
C TYR A 57 -5.84 9.52 11.34
N SER A 58 -6.12 10.49 10.50
CA SER A 58 -5.08 11.29 9.88
C SER A 58 -5.47 12.76 9.76
N LEU A 59 -4.48 13.60 9.97
CA LEU A 59 -4.52 15.03 9.70
C LEU A 59 -3.41 15.34 8.71
N SER A 60 -3.73 15.97 7.60
CA SER A 60 -2.74 16.37 6.60
C SER A 60 -2.95 17.79 6.13
N PHE A 61 -1.83 18.48 5.93
CA PHE A 61 -1.73 19.83 5.44
C PHE A 61 -0.88 19.84 4.17
N LEU A 62 -1.33 20.59 3.16
CA LEU A 62 -0.63 20.76 1.89
C LEU A 62 -0.66 22.21 1.48
N ASP A 63 0.51 22.80 1.27
CA ASP A 63 0.69 24.11 0.66
C ASP A 63 1.32 23.95 -0.73
N PRO A 64 0.58 24.13 -1.83
CA PRO A 64 1.10 23.96 -3.18
C PRO A 64 2.00 25.11 -3.66
N TRP A 65 2.00 26.23 -2.96
CA TRP A 65 2.75 27.45 -3.29
C TRP A 65 3.60 27.95 -2.13
N PHE A 66 4.24 27.06 -1.44
CA PHE A 66 5.06 27.38 -0.27
C PHE A 66 6.12 28.44 -0.60
N GLY A 67 6.08 29.55 0.14
CA GLY A 67 6.91 30.71 -0.12
C GLY A 67 6.39 31.67 -1.19
N GLY A 68 5.22 31.41 -1.79
CA GLY A 68 4.44 32.37 -2.62
C GLY A 68 4.97 32.69 -4.01
N LYS A 69 6.14 32.18 -4.42
CA LYS A 69 6.80 32.59 -5.67
C LYS A 69 6.90 31.52 -6.77
N LYS A 70 6.83 30.26 -6.42
CA LYS A 70 7.00 29.12 -7.34
C LYS A 70 6.13 27.96 -6.87
N PRO A 71 5.80 27.00 -7.74
CA PRO A 71 5.06 25.79 -7.37
C PRO A 71 5.95 24.85 -6.53
N ASN A 72 6.38 25.34 -5.37
CA ASN A 72 7.05 24.54 -4.35
C ASN A 72 6.00 24.05 -3.39
N GLN A 73 5.84 22.76 -3.33
CA GLN A 73 4.87 22.12 -2.46
C GLN A 73 5.50 21.85 -1.10
N PHE A 74 4.78 22.20 -0.04
CA PHE A 74 5.09 21.75 1.31
C PHE A 74 3.93 20.87 1.82
N SER A 75 4.25 19.75 2.43
CA SER A 75 3.28 18.84 3.04
C SER A 75 3.69 18.49 4.45
N ALA A 76 2.71 18.38 5.34
CA ALA A 76 2.88 17.87 6.68
C ALA A 76 1.70 16.95 7.00
N ALA A 77 1.96 15.78 7.59
CA ALA A 77 0.89 14.90 8.02
C ALA A 77 1.22 14.23 9.35
N ILE A 78 0.17 13.96 10.11
CA ILE A 78 0.20 13.19 11.34
C ILE A 78 -0.86 12.11 11.20
N SER A 79 -0.52 10.87 11.51
CA SER A 79 -1.48 9.78 11.50
C SER A 79 -1.28 8.85 12.70
N TYR A 80 -2.38 8.27 13.12
CA TYR A 80 -2.42 7.22 14.13
C TYR A 80 -3.30 6.10 13.62
N SER A 81 -2.83 4.87 13.75
CA SER A 81 -3.63 3.70 13.47
C SER A 81 -3.47 2.62 14.55
N LYS A 82 -4.54 1.86 14.75
CA LYS A 82 -4.57 0.70 15.62
C LYS A 82 -5.23 -0.45 14.88
N GLN A 83 -4.60 -1.60 14.91
CA GLN A 83 -5.19 -2.88 14.52
C GLN A 83 -5.09 -3.86 15.67
N THR A 84 -6.18 -4.57 15.96
CA THR A 84 -6.21 -5.67 16.94
C THR A 84 -6.13 -7.01 16.21
N GLY A 85 -5.64 -8.02 16.89
CA GLY A 85 -5.68 -9.40 16.41
C GLY A 85 -7.08 -9.98 16.41
N VAL A 86 -7.25 -11.08 15.69
CA VAL A 86 -8.47 -11.88 15.71
C VAL A 86 -8.15 -13.15 16.49
N ASN A 87 -9.00 -13.47 17.49
CA ASN A 87 -8.85 -14.67 18.29
C ASN A 87 -8.89 -15.93 17.40
N SER A 88 -8.07 -16.94 17.73
CA SER A 88 -8.05 -18.25 17.05
C SER A 88 -9.43 -18.90 17.00
N ASP A 89 -10.27 -18.65 17.99
CA ASP A 89 -11.65 -19.14 18.05
C ASP A 89 -12.54 -18.60 16.92
N TYR A 90 -12.20 -17.43 16.34
CA TYR A 90 -12.88 -16.89 15.16
C TYR A 90 -12.80 -17.85 13.97
N TYR A 91 -11.60 -18.36 13.70
CA TYR A 91 -11.39 -19.26 12.57
C TYR A 91 -11.93 -20.67 12.85
N SER A 92 -11.78 -21.19 14.05
CA SER A 92 -12.24 -22.51 14.42
C SER A 92 -13.77 -22.59 14.52
N LYS A 93 -14.42 -21.62 15.17
CA LYS A 93 -15.88 -21.60 15.31
C LYS A 93 -16.62 -21.35 14.00
N ASN A 94 -16.15 -20.45 13.15
CA ASN A 94 -16.76 -20.22 11.84
C ASN A 94 -16.69 -21.44 10.94
N TYR A 95 -15.57 -22.16 10.94
CA TYR A 95 -15.44 -23.38 10.12
C TYR A 95 -16.30 -24.52 10.65
N TYR A 96 -16.20 -24.83 11.95
CA TYR A 96 -16.95 -25.93 12.54
C TYR A 96 -18.45 -25.66 12.61
N ASN A 97 -18.90 -24.46 13.00
CA ASN A 97 -20.32 -24.14 13.03
C ASN A 97 -20.97 -24.12 11.64
N SER A 98 -20.33 -23.62 10.63
CA SER A 98 -20.84 -23.67 9.25
C SER A 98 -20.91 -25.11 8.75
N TYR A 99 -19.91 -25.93 9.04
CA TYR A 99 -19.87 -27.35 8.63
C TYR A 99 -20.89 -28.19 9.39
N TYR A 100 -21.03 -28.06 10.69
CA TYR A 100 -22.01 -28.74 11.51
C TYR A 100 -23.46 -28.33 11.19
N ASN A 101 -23.70 -27.03 11.03
CA ASN A 101 -25.02 -26.50 10.63
C ASN A 101 -25.43 -26.99 9.24
N TYR A 102 -24.51 -27.12 8.32
CA TYR A 102 -24.75 -27.73 7.00
C TYR A 102 -25.06 -29.22 7.10
N LEU A 103 -24.28 -29.96 7.88
CA LEU A 103 -24.46 -31.42 8.04
C LEU A 103 -25.77 -31.81 8.75
N TYR A 104 -26.22 -31.02 9.72
CA TYR A 104 -27.40 -31.37 10.54
C TYR A 104 -28.65 -30.57 10.17
N GLY A 105 -28.63 -29.77 9.10
CA GLY A 105 -29.81 -29.02 8.64
C GLY A 105 -30.32 -28.00 9.69
N LEU A 106 -29.51 -27.68 10.68
CA LEU A 106 -29.81 -26.70 11.67
C LEU A 106 -29.62 -25.37 11.00
N GLY A 107 -30.72 -24.69 10.65
CA GLY A 107 -30.68 -23.35 10.08
C GLY A 107 -29.72 -22.45 10.84
N SER A 108 -29.07 -21.52 10.13
CA SER A 108 -28.07 -20.62 10.70
C SER A 108 -28.63 -19.89 11.91
N SER A 109 -28.53 -20.51 13.08
CA SER A 109 -28.76 -19.84 14.34
C SER A 109 -27.60 -18.86 14.49
N SER A 110 -27.92 -17.65 14.28
CA SER A 110 -27.24 -16.40 14.54
C SER A 110 -25.90 -16.53 15.27
N ILE A 111 -24.84 -16.48 14.52
CA ILE A 111 -23.48 -16.17 14.97
C ILE A 111 -23.46 -14.82 15.75
N TYR A 112 -24.54 -14.09 15.69
CA TYR A 112 -24.73 -12.75 16.29
C TYR A 112 -25.23 -12.75 17.71
N ASP A 113 -25.66 -13.88 18.29
CA ASP A 113 -26.46 -13.86 19.52
C ASP A 113 -25.72 -14.13 20.82
N ASN A 114 -24.43 -14.48 20.75
CA ASN A 114 -23.59 -14.54 21.95
C ASN A 114 -22.45 -13.55 21.76
N GLY A 115 -22.44 -12.45 22.50
CA GLY A 115 -21.45 -11.36 22.49
C GLY A 115 -19.98 -11.80 22.69
N TYR A 116 -19.54 -12.79 21.93
CA TYR A 116 -18.16 -13.21 21.87
C TYR A 116 -17.38 -12.13 21.10
N ASN A 117 -16.57 -11.44 21.85
CA ASN A 117 -15.61 -10.51 21.31
C ASN A 117 -14.51 -11.34 20.59
N PHE A 118 -14.67 -11.57 19.27
CA PHE A 118 -13.68 -12.29 18.45
C PHE A 118 -12.34 -11.54 18.34
N TYR A 119 -12.28 -10.32 18.84
CA TYR A 119 -11.08 -9.50 18.84
C TYR A 119 -10.30 -9.73 20.13
N ASP A 120 -8.99 -9.98 19.99
CA ASP A 120 -8.09 -10.07 21.11
C ASP A 120 -7.52 -8.69 21.43
N PRO A 121 -7.95 -8.03 22.52
CA PRO A 121 -7.45 -6.70 22.91
C PRO A 121 -5.98 -6.72 23.31
N ASP A 122 -5.44 -7.88 23.67
CA ASP A 122 -4.05 -8.09 24.05
C ASP A 122 -3.13 -8.37 22.86
N GLN A 123 -3.70 -8.56 21.68
CA GLN A 123 -2.97 -8.68 20.42
C GLN A 123 -3.20 -7.42 19.58
N PHE A 124 -2.18 -6.57 19.44
CA PHE A 124 -2.33 -5.36 18.63
C PHE A 124 -1.04 -4.86 18.03
N VAL A 125 -1.19 -4.10 16.94
CA VAL A 125 -0.20 -3.15 16.44
C VAL A 125 -0.80 -1.75 16.40
N LYS A 126 -0.11 -0.81 17.05
CA LYS A 126 -0.41 0.63 16.97
C LYS A 126 0.73 1.33 16.25
N MET A 127 0.38 2.29 15.39
CA MET A 127 1.35 3.09 14.66
C MET A 127 1.02 4.56 14.86
N PHE A 128 2.04 5.33 15.19
CA PHE A 128 1.99 6.79 15.19
C PHE A 128 3.01 7.30 14.18
N SER A 129 2.57 8.09 13.21
CA SER A 129 3.45 8.58 12.15
C SER A 129 3.36 10.09 11.99
N VAL A 130 4.51 10.70 11.73
CA VAL A 130 4.65 12.11 11.37
C VAL A 130 5.46 12.16 10.09
N SER A 131 5.00 12.92 9.09
CA SER A 131 5.71 13.16 7.84
C SER A 131 5.79 14.65 7.53
N LEU A 132 6.94 15.06 6.99
CA LEU A 132 7.19 16.40 6.46
C LEU A 132 7.77 16.25 5.06
N GLY A 133 7.15 16.88 4.08
CA GLY A 133 7.55 16.78 2.69
C GLY A 133 7.76 18.13 2.05
N PHE A 134 8.75 18.20 1.16
CA PHE A 134 8.99 19.33 0.29
C PHE A 134 9.11 18.85 -1.15
N GLY A 135 8.26 19.39 -2.02
CA GLY A 135 8.20 19.05 -3.43
C GLY A 135 8.49 20.25 -4.32
N LYS A 136 9.13 20.00 -5.45
CA LYS A 136 9.43 21.01 -6.46
C LYS A 136 9.20 20.44 -7.85
N ARG A 137 8.46 21.19 -8.68
CA ARG A 137 8.40 20.95 -10.12
C ARG A 137 9.71 21.39 -10.76
N LEU A 138 10.33 20.52 -11.54
CA LEU A 138 11.59 20.80 -12.24
C LEU A 138 11.29 21.48 -13.57
N SER A 139 12.22 22.30 -14.04
CA SER A 139 12.17 22.92 -15.36
C SER A 139 13.05 22.21 -16.40
N TRP A 140 13.84 21.24 -15.96
CA TRP A 140 14.73 20.45 -16.80
C TRP A 140 14.66 18.97 -16.37
N PRO A 141 14.68 17.99 -17.28
CA PRO A 141 14.75 18.09 -18.75
C PRO A 141 13.47 18.58 -19.41
N ASP A 142 12.32 18.44 -18.77
CA ASP A 142 11.04 19.04 -19.14
C ASP A 142 10.28 19.47 -17.87
N ASP A 143 9.20 20.23 -18.04
CA ASP A 143 8.41 20.76 -16.91
C ASP A 143 7.40 19.77 -16.33
N LEU A 144 7.43 18.51 -16.77
CA LEU A 144 6.57 17.41 -16.29
C LEU A 144 7.23 16.65 -15.12
N PHE A 145 8.53 16.84 -14.88
CA PHE A 145 9.22 16.25 -13.76
C PHE A 145 8.89 16.96 -12.44
N SER A 146 8.68 16.18 -11.41
CA SER A 146 8.59 16.64 -10.02
C SER A 146 9.56 15.86 -9.13
N PHE A 147 10.18 16.58 -8.22
CA PHE A 147 11.08 16.03 -7.21
C PHE A 147 10.52 16.30 -5.83
N MET A 148 10.46 15.27 -4.98
CA MET A 148 9.95 15.37 -3.62
C MET A 148 10.93 14.75 -2.64
N VAL A 149 11.12 15.42 -1.52
CA VAL A 149 11.90 14.94 -0.37
C VAL A 149 10.95 14.87 0.82
N GLU A 150 10.91 13.74 1.50
CA GLU A 150 10.07 13.55 2.68
C GLU A 150 10.91 12.99 3.83
N ALA A 151 10.74 13.57 5.01
CA ALA A 151 11.22 13.01 6.26
C ALA A 151 10.04 12.38 6.99
N ASN A 152 10.14 11.10 7.30
CA ASN A 152 9.09 10.31 7.91
C ASN A 152 9.58 9.72 9.23
N TYR A 153 8.77 9.84 10.26
CA TYR A 153 8.97 9.17 11.53
C TYR A 153 7.75 8.34 11.86
N THR A 154 7.94 7.05 12.11
CA THR A 154 6.88 6.13 12.52
C THR A 154 7.31 5.36 13.76
N ARG A 155 6.46 5.40 14.79
CA ARG A 155 6.60 4.57 15.98
C ARG A 155 5.60 3.43 15.93
N TYR A 156 6.11 2.21 15.97
CA TYR A 156 5.33 0.98 16.08
C TYR A 156 5.28 0.54 17.55
N MET A 157 4.11 0.17 18.03
CA MET A 157 3.89 -0.40 19.35
C MET A 157 3.16 -1.72 19.15
N LEU A 158 3.84 -2.82 19.48
CA LEU A 158 3.39 -4.19 19.24
C LEU A 158 3.16 -4.89 20.57
N LYS A 159 2.10 -5.70 20.63
CA LYS A 159 1.84 -6.63 21.73
C LYS A 159 1.28 -7.92 21.14
N ASN A 160 1.96 -9.04 21.40
CA ASN A 160 1.61 -10.38 20.92
C ASN A 160 1.35 -10.45 19.38
N TRP A 161 2.05 -9.61 18.59
CA TRP A 161 1.82 -9.47 17.15
C TRP A 161 2.76 -10.38 16.36
N ASN A 162 2.37 -11.63 16.14
CA ASN A 162 3.20 -12.69 15.55
C ASN A 162 3.40 -12.61 14.03
N TYR A 163 2.90 -11.57 13.38
CA TYR A 163 3.02 -11.40 11.93
C TYR A 163 4.32 -10.72 11.47
N PHE A 164 5.11 -10.22 12.42
CA PHE A 164 6.41 -9.59 12.15
C PHE A 164 7.56 -10.38 12.79
N LEU A 165 8.79 -10.00 12.44
CA LEU A 165 10.00 -10.55 13.05
C LEU A 165 10.13 -10.22 14.56
N ILE A 166 9.39 -9.23 15.03
CA ILE A 166 9.24 -8.85 16.43
C ILE A 166 7.75 -8.86 16.77
N SER A 167 7.37 -9.56 17.84
CA SER A 167 5.97 -9.67 18.29
C SER A 167 5.61 -8.65 19.37
N ASP A 168 6.58 -8.25 20.19
CA ASP A 168 6.36 -7.40 21.35
C ASP A 168 7.36 -6.26 21.41
N GLY A 169 6.89 -5.08 21.83
CA GLY A 169 7.73 -3.93 22.11
C GLY A 169 7.48 -2.73 21.20
N ASN A 170 8.43 -1.80 21.23
CA ASN A 170 8.33 -0.54 20.50
C ASN A 170 9.48 -0.40 19.50
N CYS A 171 9.15 -0.11 18.24
CA CYS A 171 10.12 0.13 17.18
C CYS A 171 9.96 1.56 16.64
N ASN A 172 11.08 2.19 16.34
CA ASN A 172 11.11 3.53 15.74
C ASN A 172 11.69 3.42 14.32
N ASN A 173 11.01 4.01 13.36
CA ASN A 173 11.44 4.11 11.99
C ASN A 173 11.55 5.60 11.63
N PHE A 174 12.75 6.08 11.42
CA PHE A 174 13.00 7.40 10.85
C PHE A 174 13.66 7.20 9.50
N ASN A 175 13.04 7.70 8.45
CA ASN A 175 13.57 7.60 7.11
C ASN A 175 13.44 8.92 6.35
N ILE A 176 14.32 9.10 5.38
CA ILE A 176 14.24 10.17 4.38
C ILE A 176 13.99 9.50 3.04
N SER A 177 12.96 9.98 2.34
CA SER A 177 12.56 9.50 1.03
C SER A 177 12.80 10.57 -0.02
N PHE A 178 13.39 10.19 -1.14
CA PHE A 178 13.58 11.00 -2.34
C PHE A 178 12.74 10.37 -3.44
N THR A 179 11.85 11.15 -4.04
CA THR A 179 11.00 10.68 -5.13
C THR A 179 11.13 11.60 -6.32
N LEU A 180 11.50 11.04 -7.46
CA LEU A 180 11.47 11.67 -8.76
C LEU A 180 10.32 11.06 -9.55
N SER A 181 9.39 11.88 -10.01
CA SER A 181 8.25 11.44 -10.80
C SER A 181 8.07 12.30 -12.03
N ARG A 182 7.54 11.69 -13.08
CA ARG A 182 7.14 12.35 -14.32
C ARG A 182 5.81 11.79 -14.79
N ASN A 183 4.91 12.66 -15.19
CA ASN A 183 3.65 12.27 -15.78
C ASN A 183 3.39 13.11 -17.03
N SER A 184 3.34 12.46 -18.19
CA SER A 184 3.04 13.07 -19.50
C SER A 184 1.79 12.48 -20.14
N THR A 185 0.92 11.81 -19.36
CA THR A 185 -0.32 11.26 -19.90
C THR A 185 -1.30 12.36 -20.30
N ASP A 186 -1.98 12.15 -21.42
CA ASP A 186 -2.98 13.09 -21.97
C ASP A 186 -4.24 13.18 -21.09
N GLN A 187 -4.61 12.09 -20.42
CA GLN A 187 -5.76 12.06 -19.50
C GLN A 187 -5.59 11.01 -18.40
N GLN A 188 -6.39 11.13 -17.37
CA GLN A 188 -6.21 10.37 -16.13
C GLN A 188 -6.73 8.92 -16.21
N PHE A 189 -7.90 8.69 -16.83
CA PHE A 189 -8.60 7.40 -16.71
C PHE A 189 -8.39 6.46 -17.89
N TYR A 190 -8.31 6.98 -19.08
CA TYR A 190 -8.04 6.21 -20.29
C TYR A 190 -6.97 6.92 -21.12
N PRO A 191 -5.71 6.95 -20.68
CA PRO A 191 -4.65 7.61 -21.41
C PRO A 191 -4.45 6.97 -22.79
N HIS A 192 -4.37 7.80 -23.83
CA HIS A 192 -4.05 7.37 -25.18
C HIS A 192 -2.55 7.42 -25.42
N TYR A 193 -1.90 8.44 -24.87
CA TYR A 193 -0.49 8.72 -25.07
C TYR A 193 0.19 9.13 -23.78
N GLY A 194 1.50 9.00 -23.79
CA GLY A 194 2.35 9.48 -22.72
C GLY A 194 2.85 8.38 -21.80
N SER A 195 3.61 8.80 -20.82
CA SER A 195 4.23 7.89 -19.88
C SER A 195 4.18 8.43 -18.46
N GLU A 196 4.17 7.51 -17.53
CA GLU A 196 4.34 7.76 -16.11
C GLU A 196 5.63 7.08 -15.64
N PHE A 197 6.42 7.82 -14.92
CA PHE A 197 7.67 7.37 -14.34
C PHE A 197 7.70 7.74 -12.87
N LEU A 198 8.14 6.82 -12.02
CA LEU A 198 8.41 7.08 -10.62
C LEU A 198 9.67 6.31 -10.20
N PHE A 199 10.62 7.04 -9.65
CA PHE A 199 11.78 6.49 -8.99
C PHE A 199 11.83 7.01 -7.56
N SER A 200 11.87 6.13 -6.58
CA SER A 200 11.88 6.49 -5.17
C SER A 200 12.95 5.73 -4.42
N VAL A 201 13.69 6.44 -3.60
CA VAL A 201 14.68 5.90 -2.67
C VAL A 201 14.33 6.37 -1.27
N SER A 202 14.07 5.43 -0.38
CA SER A 202 13.84 5.69 1.05
C SER A 202 14.98 5.06 1.85
N ALA A 203 15.60 5.82 2.72
CA ALA A 203 16.73 5.35 3.51
C ALA A 203 16.60 5.78 4.96
N THR A 204 16.88 4.86 5.87
CA THR A 204 17.07 5.16 7.30
C THR A 204 18.53 5.43 7.59
N PRO A 205 18.87 6.10 8.68
CA PRO A 205 20.25 6.14 9.14
C PRO A 205 20.79 4.73 9.42
N PRO A 206 22.06 4.43 9.07
CA PRO A 206 22.66 3.12 9.28
C PRO A 206 23.12 2.94 10.72
N TYR A 207 22.19 2.83 11.65
CA TYR A 207 22.45 2.75 13.10
C TYR A 207 23.43 1.63 13.46
N SER A 208 23.32 0.48 12.76
CA SER A 208 24.18 -0.70 13.02
C SER A 208 25.65 -0.49 12.69
N LEU A 209 25.98 0.54 11.90
CA LEU A 209 27.37 0.89 11.59
C LEU A 209 27.98 1.80 12.67
N TRP A 210 27.16 2.41 13.52
CA TRP A 210 27.59 3.43 14.47
C TRP A 210 27.55 2.97 15.94
N ASP A 211 26.68 1.99 16.26
CA ASP A 211 26.43 1.60 17.65
C ASP A 211 27.34 0.49 18.20
N GLY A 212 28.20 -0.10 17.35
CA GLY A 212 29.21 -1.10 17.74
C GLY A 212 28.65 -2.43 18.27
N ARG A 213 27.38 -2.73 18.02
CA ARG A 213 26.70 -3.93 18.56
C ARG A 213 26.93 -5.16 17.69
N ASP A 214 27.02 -6.32 18.32
CA ASP A 214 27.09 -7.61 17.63
C ASP A 214 25.68 -8.13 17.27
N TYR A 215 25.16 -7.69 16.14
CA TYR A 215 23.86 -8.12 15.63
C TYR A 215 23.79 -9.59 15.19
N LYS A 216 24.93 -10.26 15.05
CA LYS A 216 25.00 -11.68 14.70
C LYS A 216 24.47 -12.56 15.84
N ASN A 217 24.84 -12.21 17.07
CA ASN A 217 24.51 -12.99 18.26
C ASN A 217 23.23 -12.47 18.95
N LEU A 218 22.77 -11.26 18.63
CA LEU A 218 21.60 -10.65 19.24
C LEU A 218 20.31 -11.24 18.68
N ALA A 219 19.42 -11.75 19.53
CA ALA A 219 18.13 -12.38 19.20
C ALA A 219 18.27 -13.52 18.15
N ASN A 220 19.23 -14.41 18.38
CA ASN A 220 19.52 -15.50 17.44
C ASN A 220 18.85 -16.82 17.85
N ASN A 221 18.42 -16.96 19.09
CA ASN A 221 17.80 -18.17 19.63
C ASN A 221 16.37 -17.88 20.11
N TYR A 222 15.37 -18.33 19.33
CA TYR A 222 13.93 -18.17 19.66
C TYR A 222 13.52 -18.83 20.99
N ASN A 223 14.24 -19.85 21.43
CA ASN A 223 13.94 -20.58 22.65
C ASN A 223 14.59 -19.95 23.91
N SER A 224 15.35 -18.88 23.74
CA SER A 224 15.99 -18.20 24.87
C SER A 224 14.96 -17.38 25.65
N ALA A 225 15.02 -17.46 26.99
CA ALA A 225 14.21 -16.62 27.87
C ALA A 225 14.48 -15.11 27.67
N THR A 226 15.62 -14.74 27.09
CA THR A 226 16.00 -13.35 26.80
C THR A 226 15.62 -12.88 25.40
N TYR A 227 15.11 -13.78 24.54
CA TYR A 227 14.85 -13.50 23.11
C TYR A 227 14.02 -12.25 22.88
N GLN A 228 12.91 -12.08 23.59
CA GLN A 228 12.03 -10.92 23.41
C GLN A 228 12.72 -9.59 23.75
N ARG A 229 13.53 -9.57 24.81
CA ARG A 229 14.29 -8.38 25.19
C ARG A 229 15.38 -8.08 24.15
N GLU A 230 16.08 -9.09 23.67
CA GLU A 230 17.11 -8.96 22.65
C GLU A 230 16.52 -8.52 21.31
N ALA A 231 15.36 -9.06 20.92
CA ALA A 231 14.63 -8.64 19.71
C ALA A 231 14.17 -7.18 19.80
N GLN A 232 13.65 -6.77 20.98
CA GLN A 232 13.29 -5.38 21.24
C GLN A 232 14.52 -4.45 21.13
N GLU A 233 15.66 -4.86 21.61
CA GLU A 233 16.90 -4.10 21.52
C GLU A 233 17.42 -4.03 20.08
N LYS A 234 17.38 -5.15 19.35
CA LYS A 234 17.78 -5.26 17.92
C LYS A 234 16.96 -4.36 17.02
N TYR A 235 15.64 -4.30 17.22
CA TYR A 235 14.70 -3.60 16.37
C TYR A 235 14.18 -2.27 16.95
N ARG A 236 14.79 -1.77 18.01
CA ARG A 236 14.43 -0.48 18.62
C ARG A 236 14.48 0.66 17.60
N TRP A 237 15.49 0.66 16.72
CA TRP A 237 15.61 1.52 15.56
C TRP A 237 15.65 0.68 14.30
N ILE A 238 14.64 0.86 13.46
CA ILE A 238 14.51 0.17 12.18
C ILE A 238 15.54 0.72 11.20
N GLU A 239 16.10 -0.18 10.38
CA GLU A 239 17.18 0.14 9.48
C GLU A 239 16.97 -0.55 8.14
N TYR A 240 16.94 0.23 7.06
CA TYR A 240 16.82 -0.26 5.68
C TYR A 240 17.18 0.82 4.66
N ASN A 241 17.36 0.39 3.42
CA ASN A 241 17.26 1.20 2.23
C ASN A 241 16.29 0.54 1.26
N LYS A 242 15.33 1.31 0.76
CA LYS A 242 14.27 0.82 -0.13
C LYS A 242 14.31 1.57 -1.44
N TRP A 243 14.44 0.83 -2.52
CA TRP A 243 14.49 1.35 -3.88
C TRP A 243 13.26 0.91 -4.61
N ARG A 244 12.58 1.81 -5.30
CA ARG A 244 11.37 1.50 -6.05
C ARG A 244 11.40 2.23 -7.38
N PHE A 245 11.08 1.48 -8.41
CA PHE A 245 10.94 1.98 -9.76
C PHE A 245 9.59 1.53 -10.31
N LYS A 246 8.84 2.47 -10.90
CA LYS A 246 7.59 2.20 -11.63
C LYS A 246 7.61 2.99 -12.93
N PHE A 247 7.25 2.31 -14.00
CA PHE A 247 7.11 2.90 -15.32
C PHE A 247 5.86 2.36 -15.99
N ARG A 248 5.05 3.25 -16.57
CA ARG A 248 3.93 2.90 -17.43
C ARG A 248 4.04 3.74 -18.70
N ASN A 249 3.73 3.14 -19.85
CA ASN A 249 3.66 3.83 -21.12
C ASN A 249 2.35 3.48 -21.83
N PHE A 250 1.76 4.46 -22.48
CA PHE A 250 0.50 4.33 -23.20
C PHE A 250 0.73 4.70 -24.66
N THR A 251 0.29 3.82 -25.58
CA THR A 251 0.43 3.98 -27.02
C THR A 251 -0.90 3.69 -27.70
N ALA A 252 -1.52 4.70 -28.27
CA ALA A 252 -2.73 4.53 -29.05
C ALA A 252 -2.44 3.75 -30.34
N LEU A 253 -3.26 2.77 -30.64
CA LEU A 253 -3.16 1.93 -31.85
C LEU A 253 -4.04 2.45 -33.00
N GLY A 254 -4.41 3.72 -32.95
CA GLY A 254 -5.21 4.38 -33.99
C GLY A 254 -5.28 5.89 -33.77
N SER A 255 -5.79 6.59 -34.79
CA SER A 255 -5.90 8.07 -34.77
C SER A 255 -7.23 8.60 -34.22
N LYS A 256 -8.24 7.73 -34.03
CA LYS A 256 -9.56 8.14 -33.55
C LYS A 256 -9.56 8.23 -32.03
N TYR A 257 -10.37 9.12 -31.46
CA TYR A 257 -10.54 9.25 -30.01
C TYR A 257 -10.94 7.92 -29.33
N LYS A 258 -11.80 7.14 -29.95
CA LYS A 258 -12.15 5.79 -29.48
C LYS A 258 -11.28 4.76 -30.22
N CYS A 259 -10.01 4.68 -29.86
CA CYS A 259 -9.09 3.69 -30.40
C CYS A 259 -8.54 2.77 -29.31
N PRO A 260 -8.11 1.55 -29.64
CA PRO A 260 -7.40 0.70 -28.73
C PRO A 260 -6.10 1.33 -28.26
N VAL A 261 -5.71 1.07 -27.01
CA VAL A 261 -4.47 1.55 -26.41
C VAL A 261 -3.67 0.37 -25.89
N LEU A 262 -2.39 0.34 -26.21
CA LEU A 262 -1.44 -0.58 -25.63
C LEU A 262 -0.77 0.09 -24.42
N MET A 263 -0.98 -0.48 -23.23
CA MET A 263 -0.29 -0.08 -22.01
C MET A 263 0.81 -1.08 -21.70
N THR A 264 2.01 -0.58 -21.44
CA THR A 264 3.14 -1.36 -20.95
C THR A 264 3.50 -0.88 -19.56
N ARG A 265 3.76 -1.80 -18.63
CA ARG A 265 4.17 -1.51 -17.28
C ARG A 265 5.43 -2.29 -16.92
N PHE A 266 6.31 -1.63 -16.22
CA PHE A 266 7.48 -2.23 -15.64
C PHE A 266 7.67 -1.69 -14.22
N GLU A 267 7.78 -2.57 -13.25
CA GLU A 267 7.99 -2.21 -11.84
C GLU A 267 9.02 -3.13 -11.21
N PHE A 268 9.84 -2.57 -10.37
CA PHE A 268 10.64 -3.34 -9.43
C PHE A 268 10.83 -2.60 -8.11
N GLY A 269 11.04 -3.37 -7.05
CA GLY A 269 11.38 -2.85 -5.74
C GLY A 269 12.43 -3.72 -5.07
N ILE A 270 13.30 -3.08 -4.32
CA ILE A 270 14.38 -3.72 -3.57
C ILE A 270 14.40 -3.12 -2.17
N LEU A 271 14.36 -3.97 -1.16
CA LEU A 271 14.54 -3.62 0.25
C LEU A 271 15.89 -4.15 0.73
N GLY A 272 16.86 -3.26 0.88
CA GLY A 272 18.20 -3.53 1.34
C GLY A 272 18.36 -3.38 2.85
N SER A 273 19.41 -3.97 3.39
CA SER A 273 19.86 -3.77 4.77
C SER A 273 21.34 -3.38 4.80
N TYR A 274 21.74 -2.51 5.72
CA TYR A 274 23.17 -2.15 5.89
C TYR A 274 23.92 -3.24 6.63
N ASN A 275 23.22 -3.98 7.51
CA ASN A 275 23.76 -5.13 8.21
C ASN A 275 22.98 -6.39 7.86
N ARG A 276 23.66 -7.46 7.41
CA ARG A 276 23.01 -8.72 7.00
C ARG A 276 22.25 -9.43 8.10
N TYR A 277 22.57 -9.16 9.36
CA TYR A 277 21.93 -9.76 10.54
C TYR A 277 20.79 -8.90 11.11
N LYS A 278 20.61 -7.68 10.56
CA LYS A 278 19.55 -6.74 10.97
C LYS A 278 18.70 -6.36 9.75
N LYS A 279 17.88 -7.30 9.30
CA LYS A 279 16.90 -7.03 8.24
C LYS A 279 15.71 -6.27 8.83
N SER A 280 15.11 -5.36 8.05
CA SER A 280 13.89 -4.66 8.49
C SER A 280 12.76 -5.66 8.77
N PRO A 281 12.08 -5.59 9.92
CA PRO A 281 10.89 -6.38 10.19
C PRO A 281 9.64 -5.85 9.47
N PHE A 282 9.72 -4.66 8.90
CA PHE A 282 8.66 -3.95 8.21
C PHE A 282 9.10 -3.62 6.76
N GLU A 283 8.26 -2.94 6.00
CA GLU A 283 8.55 -2.45 4.64
C GLU A 283 8.73 -3.55 3.58
N THR A 284 8.43 -4.80 3.91
CA THR A 284 8.52 -5.94 2.99
C THR A 284 7.44 -5.91 1.91
N TYR A 285 7.54 -6.78 0.91
CA TYR A 285 6.58 -6.89 -0.18
C TYR A 285 5.69 -8.11 -0.02
N TYR A 286 4.38 -7.90 -0.13
CA TYR A 286 3.36 -8.93 -0.19
C TYR A 286 2.90 -9.05 -1.64
N VAL A 287 3.23 -10.15 -2.32
CA VAL A 287 3.09 -10.28 -3.76
C VAL A 287 2.14 -11.40 -4.15
N GLY A 288 1.19 -11.08 -5.02
CA GLY A 288 0.14 -11.97 -5.51
C GLY A 288 -1.26 -11.41 -5.31
N GLY A 289 -2.23 -11.92 -6.05
CA GLY A 289 -3.64 -11.60 -5.93
C GLY A 289 -4.04 -10.22 -6.44
N ASP A 290 -5.00 -9.62 -5.77
CA ASP A 290 -5.66 -8.37 -6.20
C ASP A 290 -4.83 -7.10 -5.94
N GLY A 291 -3.74 -7.20 -5.20
CA GLY A 291 -2.95 -6.02 -4.82
C GLY A 291 -3.64 -5.09 -3.80
N MET A 292 -4.76 -5.51 -3.22
CA MET A 292 -5.48 -4.74 -2.22
C MET A 292 -4.87 -4.91 -0.84
N SER A 293 -4.59 -3.81 -0.16
CA SER A 293 -3.94 -3.79 1.16
C SER A 293 -4.71 -4.50 2.29
N GLY A 294 -6.00 -4.73 2.12
CA GLY A 294 -6.84 -5.43 3.09
C GLY A 294 -6.53 -6.92 3.27
N TYR A 295 -5.72 -7.50 2.40
CA TYR A 295 -5.30 -8.91 2.48
C TYR A 295 -3.94 -9.12 3.15
N THR A 296 -3.24 -8.07 3.52
CA THR A 296 -1.96 -8.20 4.23
C THR A 296 -2.18 -8.50 5.70
N THR A 297 -1.39 -9.43 6.23
CA THR A 297 -1.35 -9.74 7.66
C THR A 297 -0.55 -8.72 8.46
N GLY A 298 0.12 -7.77 7.78
CA GLY A 298 0.97 -6.76 8.41
C GLY A 298 0.77 -5.39 7.80
N TYR A 299 0.71 -4.37 8.65
CA TYR A 299 0.50 -2.97 8.26
C TYR A 299 1.65 -2.34 7.48
N ALA A 300 2.84 -2.86 7.63
CA ALA A 300 4.04 -2.24 7.08
C ALA A 300 4.53 -2.95 5.82
N THR A 301 3.73 -3.86 5.26
CA THR A 301 4.03 -4.51 3.99
C THR A 301 3.39 -3.76 2.82
N GLU A 302 4.10 -3.63 1.73
CA GLU A 302 3.58 -3.08 0.49
C GLU A 302 2.97 -4.21 -0.36
N THR A 303 1.69 -4.06 -0.73
CA THR A 303 0.97 -5.07 -1.52
C THR A 303 1.18 -4.85 -3.00
N ILE A 304 1.62 -5.88 -3.70
CA ILE A 304 1.84 -5.90 -5.15
C ILE A 304 0.92 -6.93 -5.76
N GLY A 305 -0.04 -6.48 -6.55
CA GLY A 305 -0.94 -7.38 -7.27
C GLY A 305 -0.21 -8.18 -8.35
N LEU A 306 -0.60 -9.44 -8.50
CA LEU A 306 -0.19 -10.29 -9.62
C LEU A 306 -1.38 -11.19 -9.97
N ARG A 307 -2.05 -10.86 -11.08
CA ARG A 307 -3.31 -11.52 -11.48
C ARG A 307 -3.07 -12.97 -11.88
N GLY A 308 -4.01 -13.86 -11.54
CA GLY A 308 -3.92 -15.31 -11.77
C GLY A 308 -3.19 -16.07 -10.66
N TYR A 309 -2.81 -15.38 -9.57
CA TYR A 309 -2.17 -15.96 -8.40
C TYR A 309 -2.94 -15.63 -7.14
N ASP A 310 -2.91 -16.51 -6.13
CA ASP A 310 -3.55 -16.28 -4.84
C ASP A 310 -2.86 -15.14 -4.09
N ASN A 311 -3.60 -14.45 -3.22
CA ASN A 311 -3.07 -13.35 -2.43
C ASN A 311 -1.86 -13.79 -1.59
N GLY A 312 -0.73 -13.10 -1.76
CA GLY A 312 0.52 -13.40 -1.06
C GLY A 312 1.19 -14.73 -1.40
N SER A 313 0.69 -15.46 -2.39
CA SER A 313 1.20 -16.78 -2.74
C SER A 313 2.59 -16.78 -3.37
N ILE A 314 3.00 -15.64 -3.94
CA ILE A 314 4.34 -15.46 -4.51
C ILE A 314 5.34 -15.12 -3.40
N ALA A 315 5.00 -14.18 -2.55
CA ALA A 315 5.72 -13.88 -1.32
C ALA A 315 4.81 -13.14 -0.34
N ASN A 316 4.89 -13.51 0.92
CA ASN A 316 4.23 -12.80 2.02
C ASN A 316 5.14 -11.78 2.71
N ASN A 317 6.47 -11.94 2.63
CA ASN A 317 7.48 -11.07 3.19
C ASN A 317 8.69 -10.97 2.26
N GLY A 318 8.48 -10.58 0.99
CA GLY A 318 9.54 -10.44 -0.01
C GLY A 318 10.44 -9.24 0.28
N TYR A 319 11.73 -9.37 -0.03
CA TYR A 319 12.73 -8.28 0.05
C TYR A 319 13.00 -7.64 -1.30
N SER A 320 12.56 -8.25 -2.37
CA SER A 320 12.56 -7.66 -3.71
C SER A 320 11.42 -8.23 -4.53
N TYR A 321 10.99 -7.46 -5.52
CA TYR A 321 10.01 -7.91 -6.51
C TYR A 321 10.28 -7.31 -7.87
N SER A 322 9.78 -7.97 -8.91
CA SER A 322 9.63 -7.40 -10.25
C SER A 322 8.25 -7.75 -10.80
N ARG A 323 7.68 -6.82 -11.59
CA ARG A 323 6.43 -7.03 -12.31
C ARG A 323 6.49 -6.34 -13.67
N MET A 324 6.01 -7.06 -14.69
CA MET A 324 5.85 -6.55 -16.04
C MET A 324 4.42 -6.85 -16.51
N THR A 325 3.79 -5.89 -17.17
CA THR A 325 2.44 -6.05 -17.72
C THR A 325 2.39 -5.47 -19.11
N LEU A 326 1.82 -6.23 -20.04
CA LEU A 326 1.41 -5.79 -21.35
C LEU A 326 -0.11 -5.88 -21.40
N GLU A 327 -0.80 -4.75 -21.63
CA GLU A 327 -2.26 -4.69 -21.54
C GLU A 327 -2.82 -3.95 -22.76
N LEU A 328 -3.66 -4.63 -23.51
CA LEU A 328 -4.41 -4.06 -24.61
C LEU A 328 -5.78 -3.62 -24.09
N ARG A 329 -6.05 -2.34 -24.14
CA ARG A 329 -7.31 -1.71 -23.71
C ARG A 329 -8.17 -1.39 -24.94
N TYR A 330 -9.44 -1.70 -24.88
CA TYR A 330 -10.42 -1.40 -25.92
C TYR A 330 -11.57 -0.58 -25.35
N PRO A 331 -11.79 0.67 -25.82
CA PRO A 331 -12.81 1.54 -25.27
C PRO A 331 -14.21 1.11 -25.74
N LEU A 332 -15.07 0.81 -24.81
CA LEU A 332 -16.49 0.51 -25.07
C LEU A 332 -17.31 1.80 -25.01
N MET A 333 -17.09 2.62 -23.99
CA MET A 333 -17.72 3.92 -23.78
C MET A 333 -16.70 4.89 -23.17
N LEU A 334 -16.52 6.05 -23.81
CA LEU A 334 -15.71 7.15 -23.28
C LEU A 334 -16.57 8.40 -23.28
N GLU A 335 -17.18 8.68 -22.13
CA GLU A 335 -17.98 9.89 -21.89
C GLU A 335 -17.37 10.70 -20.75
N THR A 336 -17.74 11.97 -20.64
CA THR A 336 -17.18 12.89 -19.65
C THR A 336 -17.37 12.42 -18.21
N SER A 337 -18.48 11.73 -17.93
CA SER A 337 -18.83 11.25 -16.58
C SER A 337 -18.55 9.78 -16.36
N THR A 338 -18.47 8.97 -17.43
CA THR A 338 -18.33 7.52 -17.29
C THR A 338 -17.44 6.99 -18.41
N SER A 339 -16.44 6.25 -18.05
CA SER A 339 -15.58 5.54 -19.00
C SER A 339 -15.68 4.03 -18.73
N ILE A 340 -15.93 3.27 -19.82
CA ILE A 340 -15.98 1.81 -19.77
C ILE A 340 -15.05 1.28 -20.85
N TYR A 341 -14.13 0.41 -20.46
CA TYR A 341 -13.24 -0.26 -21.40
C TYR A 341 -13.00 -1.73 -21.01
N ALA A 342 -12.87 -2.55 -22.02
CA ALA A 342 -12.41 -3.92 -21.89
C ALA A 342 -10.89 -3.96 -22.03
N LEU A 343 -10.27 -4.97 -21.45
CA LEU A 343 -8.84 -5.18 -21.54
C LEU A 343 -8.48 -6.65 -21.65
N ALA A 344 -7.36 -6.92 -22.32
CA ALA A 344 -6.70 -8.21 -22.32
C ALA A 344 -5.24 -7.98 -21.93
N PHE A 345 -4.66 -8.88 -21.13
CA PHE A 345 -3.32 -8.67 -20.61
C PHE A 345 -2.47 -9.95 -20.58
N LEU A 346 -1.17 -9.71 -20.67
CA LEU A 346 -0.11 -10.62 -20.28
C LEU A 346 0.64 -10.00 -19.11
N GLU A 347 0.82 -10.75 -18.05
CA GLU A 347 1.49 -10.26 -16.85
C GLU A 347 2.53 -11.27 -16.38
N GLY A 348 3.64 -10.78 -15.89
CA GLY A 348 4.69 -11.57 -15.30
C GLY A 348 5.26 -10.88 -14.08
N GLY A 349 5.55 -11.63 -13.04
CA GLY A 349 6.16 -11.10 -11.83
C GLY A 349 6.71 -12.17 -10.92
N ASN A 350 7.57 -11.76 -10.01
CA ASN A 350 8.11 -12.62 -8.97
C ASN A 350 8.57 -11.79 -7.77
N ALA A 351 8.83 -12.47 -6.65
CA ALA A 351 9.43 -11.85 -5.48
C ALA A 351 10.44 -12.81 -4.86
N TRP A 352 11.44 -12.23 -4.20
CA TRP A 352 12.55 -12.96 -3.62
C TRP A 352 12.76 -12.56 -2.16
N TYR A 353 13.14 -13.53 -1.34
CA TYR A 353 13.42 -13.34 0.09
C TYR A 353 14.85 -12.85 0.36
N SER A 354 15.68 -12.76 -0.68
CA SER A 354 17.02 -12.19 -0.62
C SER A 354 17.29 -11.35 -1.87
N ILE A 355 17.94 -10.21 -1.70
CA ILE A 355 18.37 -9.36 -2.82
C ILE A 355 19.35 -10.10 -3.74
N ARG A 356 20.12 -11.05 -3.20
CA ARG A 356 21.10 -11.83 -3.98
C ARG A 356 20.44 -12.74 -4.99
N ASP A 357 19.20 -13.15 -4.73
CA ASP A 357 18.41 -14.03 -5.58
C ASP A 357 17.59 -13.27 -6.61
N PHE A 358 17.66 -11.92 -6.59
CA PHE A 358 16.90 -11.06 -7.47
C PHE A 358 17.27 -11.31 -8.94
N ASN A 359 16.31 -11.85 -9.71
CA ASN A 359 16.41 -12.06 -11.14
C ASN A 359 15.12 -11.56 -11.81
N PRO A 360 15.11 -10.36 -12.41
CA PRO A 360 13.90 -9.77 -12.96
C PRO A 360 13.31 -10.53 -14.15
N LEU A 361 14.02 -11.49 -14.72
CA LEU A 361 13.57 -12.33 -15.84
C LEU A 361 12.99 -13.68 -15.38
N ASP A 362 13.20 -14.08 -14.12
CA ASP A 362 12.56 -15.24 -13.51
C ASP A 362 11.14 -14.87 -13.05
N MET A 363 10.19 -14.91 -13.98
CA MET A 363 8.82 -14.46 -13.74
C MET A 363 7.82 -15.59 -13.77
N LYS A 364 6.91 -15.57 -12.82
CA LYS A 364 5.65 -16.30 -12.88
C LYS A 364 4.68 -15.53 -13.77
N ARG A 365 4.14 -16.21 -14.78
CA ARG A 365 3.41 -15.59 -15.89
C ARG A 365 1.92 -15.88 -15.80
N SER A 366 1.11 -14.92 -16.23
CA SER A 366 -0.34 -15.07 -16.35
C SER A 366 -0.86 -14.34 -17.60
N ALA A 367 -2.05 -14.73 -18.02
CA ALA A 367 -2.81 -14.05 -19.05
C ALA A 367 -4.27 -13.94 -18.62
N GLY A 368 -4.96 -12.94 -19.13
CA GLY A 368 -6.36 -12.76 -18.77
C GLY A 368 -7.02 -11.62 -19.53
N PHE A 369 -8.26 -11.37 -19.15
CA PHE A 369 -9.06 -10.26 -19.68
C PHE A 369 -9.93 -9.70 -18.55
N GLY A 370 -10.42 -8.49 -18.76
CA GLY A 370 -11.26 -7.82 -17.77
C GLY A 370 -12.00 -6.64 -18.32
N VAL A 371 -12.76 -6.01 -17.44
CA VAL A 371 -13.54 -4.79 -17.71
C VAL A 371 -13.28 -3.77 -16.62
N ARG A 372 -13.19 -2.51 -17.00
CA ARG A 372 -13.08 -1.36 -16.12
C ARG A 372 -14.26 -0.42 -16.33
N ILE A 373 -14.79 0.08 -15.24
CA ILE A 373 -15.86 1.06 -15.21
C ILE A 373 -15.43 2.19 -14.29
N GLN A 374 -15.29 3.39 -14.85
CA GLN A 374 -15.04 4.60 -14.08
C GLN A 374 -16.37 5.31 -13.82
N LEU A 375 -16.70 5.48 -12.54
CA LEU A 375 -17.90 6.17 -12.09
C LEU A 375 -17.53 7.42 -11.28
N PRO A 376 -18.24 8.57 -11.45
CA PRO A 376 -17.85 9.85 -10.86
C PRO A 376 -17.74 9.86 -9.33
N MET A 377 -18.61 9.13 -8.65
CA MET A 377 -18.68 9.14 -7.17
C MET A 377 -18.02 7.91 -6.53
N VAL A 378 -17.88 6.84 -7.28
CA VAL A 378 -17.41 5.55 -6.76
C VAL A 378 -15.91 5.33 -7.09
N GLY A 379 -15.44 5.97 -8.16
CA GLY A 379 -14.09 5.75 -8.68
C GLY A 379 -14.02 4.62 -9.70
N LEU A 380 -12.86 3.99 -9.82
CA LEU A 380 -12.63 2.87 -10.73
C LEU A 380 -13.13 1.56 -10.11
N LEU A 381 -13.97 0.85 -10.85
CA LEU A 381 -14.38 -0.50 -10.55
C LEU A 381 -13.90 -1.42 -11.66
N GLY A 382 -13.55 -2.65 -11.34
CA GLY A 382 -13.11 -3.62 -12.32
C GLY A 382 -13.26 -5.06 -11.88
N VAL A 383 -13.35 -5.93 -12.88
CA VAL A 383 -13.32 -7.37 -12.70
C VAL A 383 -12.40 -7.94 -13.76
N ASP A 384 -11.45 -8.76 -13.34
CA ASP A 384 -10.54 -9.51 -14.21
C ASP A 384 -10.72 -11.01 -14.00
N TRP A 385 -10.74 -11.76 -15.07
CA TRP A 385 -10.42 -13.16 -15.07
C TRP A 385 -8.98 -13.36 -15.52
N ALA A 386 -8.22 -14.15 -14.77
CA ALA A 386 -6.82 -14.38 -15.04
C ALA A 386 -6.47 -15.87 -14.85
N TYR A 387 -5.52 -16.34 -15.64
CA TYR A 387 -4.97 -17.67 -15.52
C TYR A 387 -3.46 -17.62 -15.29
N GLY A 388 -3.03 -18.02 -14.09
CA GLY A 388 -1.63 -18.17 -13.74
C GLY A 388 -1.08 -19.49 -14.27
N PHE A 389 -0.03 -19.44 -15.09
CA PHE A 389 0.51 -20.65 -15.75
C PHE A 389 1.27 -21.54 -14.79
N GLN A 390 1.91 -20.98 -13.76
CA GLN A 390 2.54 -21.73 -12.68
C GLN A 390 1.51 -21.99 -11.58
N LYS A 391 0.95 -23.19 -11.56
CA LYS A 391 -0.12 -23.55 -10.63
C LYS A 391 0.38 -23.84 -9.22
N TYR A 392 1.60 -24.36 -9.10
CA TYR A 392 2.16 -24.86 -7.85
C TYR A 392 3.56 -24.33 -7.61
N SER A 393 3.89 -24.13 -6.34
CA SER A 393 5.23 -23.91 -5.83
C SER A 393 5.50 -25.00 -4.78
N GLY A 394 6.29 -26.02 -5.13
CA GLY A 394 6.36 -27.24 -4.34
C GLY A 394 4.98 -27.93 -4.29
N THR A 395 4.48 -28.16 -3.08
CA THR A 395 3.15 -28.75 -2.84
C THR A 395 2.02 -27.73 -2.74
N GLN A 396 2.34 -26.45 -2.59
CA GLN A 396 1.35 -25.37 -2.41
C GLN A 396 0.81 -24.93 -3.77
N LYS A 397 -0.52 -24.87 -3.88
CA LYS A 397 -1.17 -24.21 -5.02
C LYS A 397 -1.00 -22.71 -4.88
N ILE A 398 -0.47 -22.05 -5.92
CA ILE A 398 -0.22 -20.61 -5.94
C ILE A 398 -1.00 -19.87 -7.03
N GLY A 399 -1.44 -20.55 -8.08
CA GLY A 399 -2.07 -19.93 -9.24
C GLY A 399 -3.06 -20.83 -9.95
N GLY A 400 -3.54 -20.39 -11.10
CA GLY A 400 -4.55 -21.05 -11.93
C GLY A 400 -5.65 -20.08 -12.33
N SER A 401 -6.86 -20.57 -12.58
CA SER A 401 -8.02 -19.76 -12.95
C SER A 401 -8.53 -18.99 -11.73
N GLN A 402 -8.57 -17.66 -11.81
CA GLN A 402 -8.97 -16.77 -10.72
C GLN A 402 -9.74 -15.56 -11.23
N PHE A 403 -10.62 -15.03 -10.39
CA PHE A 403 -11.28 -13.74 -10.56
C PHE A 403 -10.68 -12.74 -9.58
N HIS A 404 -10.43 -11.52 -10.08
CA HIS A 404 -9.88 -10.42 -9.31
C HIS A 404 -10.83 -9.22 -9.38
N PHE A 405 -11.09 -8.59 -8.24
CA PHE A 405 -11.92 -7.41 -8.14
C PHE A 405 -11.05 -6.17 -7.89
N ILE A 406 -11.42 -5.05 -8.50
CA ILE A 406 -10.71 -3.79 -8.38
C ILE A 406 -11.68 -2.74 -7.90
N ILE A 407 -11.31 -2.03 -6.84
CA ILE A 407 -12.11 -0.95 -6.25
C ILE A 407 -11.19 0.23 -5.93
N GLY A 408 -11.42 1.36 -6.61
CA GLY A 408 -10.76 2.62 -6.31
C GLY A 408 -9.31 2.77 -6.77
N GLN A 409 -8.66 1.70 -7.21
CA GLN A 409 -7.28 1.74 -7.74
C GLN A 409 -7.13 0.82 -8.96
N GLU A 410 -6.16 1.13 -9.80
CA GLU A 410 -5.80 0.31 -10.95
C GLU A 410 -4.67 -0.67 -10.57
N PHE A 411 -4.71 -1.88 -11.11
CA PHE A 411 -3.63 -2.85 -10.96
C PHE A 411 -2.28 -2.28 -11.37
#